data_f3e29eb0d9de6197963e35631e211bd2
#
_entry.id   f3e29eb0d9de6197963e35631e211bd2
#
_cell.length_a   1.000
_cell.length_b   1.000
_cell.length_c   1.000
_cell.angle_alpha   90.00
_cell.angle_beta   90.00
_cell.angle_gamma   90.00
#
_symmetry.space_group_name_H-M   'P 1'
#
loop_
_entity.id
_entity.type
_entity.pdbx_description
1 polymer ?
#
loop_
_entity_poly.entity_id
_entity_poly.type
_entity_poly.pdbx_seq_one_letter_code
_entity_poly.pdbx_strand_id
1 'polypeptide(L)'
;DYSTPWTYEDLDANLRKVKEAYPDMYPLVPNGGTMIYPAWACDVLSDDLGVLENALSDSTQVVNFYDTDSFKEYCKWVYQWAQEGLMMPDAVNTTEGYQEFFNSGVGFGTFTSFKAGFEAEETRKCGKDIVVVQMENGAPHSTTSMVNASWCIANNSKNPEKAMQMLNLMYTNPEVSNLLVNGIEGDNWVFADESKGVITYPEGVDSSNTSYSSVGWAWPNEQITYVWEGDDPDVWEQLGEFNKNAQPSPAKGFVWDNAEVLNEVTACNNVVEKYRAGLLTGCLDPETAIPQLNQELDAAGINTIIEAKQAQLDAWLAEQN
;
A
#
# COMPACT_ATOMS: atom_id res chain seq x y z
N ASP A 1 -12.28 9.76 18.41
CA ASP A 1 -13.12 8.69 17.86
C ASP A 1 -12.47 8.19 16.57
N TYR A 2 -12.10 6.91 16.51
CA TYR A 2 -11.46 6.30 15.34
C TYR A 2 -12.44 5.43 14.52
N SER A 3 -13.73 5.53 14.81
CA SER A 3 -14.80 4.88 14.02
C SER A 3 -15.22 5.71 12.80
N THR A 4 -14.73 6.94 12.69
CA THR A 4 -14.97 7.84 11.57
C THR A 4 -13.65 8.19 10.88
N PRO A 5 -13.65 8.39 9.55
CA PRO A 5 -12.44 8.84 8.84
C PRO A 5 -11.87 10.14 9.42
N TRP A 6 -10.55 10.24 9.45
CA TRP A 6 -9.84 11.42 9.94
C TRP A 6 -9.36 12.31 8.80
N THR A 7 -9.40 13.62 9.06
CA THR A 7 -8.67 14.62 8.27
C THR A 7 -7.20 14.66 8.68
N TYR A 8 -6.38 15.42 7.96
CA TYR A 8 -5.01 15.69 8.38
C TYR A 8 -4.95 16.51 9.68
N GLU A 9 -5.91 17.41 9.92
CA GLU A 9 -6.04 18.17 11.16
C GLU A 9 -6.36 17.27 12.35
N ASP A 10 -7.24 16.29 12.18
CA ASP A 10 -7.55 15.30 13.21
C ASP A 10 -6.30 14.47 13.54
N LEU A 11 -5.56 14.04 12.51
CA LEU A 11 -4.33 13.31 12.68
C LEU A 11 -3.28 14.16 13.42
N ASP A 12 -3.03 15.40 12.98
CA ASP A 12 -2.10 16.34 13.62
C ASP A 12 -2.40 16.51 15.11
N ALA A 13 -3.69 16.78 15.43
CA ALA A 13 -4.12 16.93 16.82
C ALA A 13 -3.86 15.68 17.66
N ASN A 14 -3.97 14.50 17.11
CA ASN A 14 -3.70 13.25 17.81
C ASN A 14 -2.19 12.94 17.90
N LEU A 15 -1.40 13.22 16.86
CA LEU A 15 0.07 13.07 16.90
C LEU A 15 0.68 13.94 18.02
N ARG A 16 0.18 15.16 18.21
CA ARG A 16 0.61 16.06 19.31
C ARG A 16 0.29 15.49 20.68
N LYS A 17 -0.91 14.90 20.87
CA LYS A 17 -1.26 14.23 22.12
C LYS A 17 -0.36 13.02 22.40
N VAL A 18 -0.03 12.25 21.36
CA VAL A 18 0.93 11.15 21.49
C VAL A 18 2.29 11.67 21.94
N LYS A 19 2.80 12.72 21.30
CA LYS A 19 4.10 13.32 21.68
C LYS A 19 4.12 13.88 23.09
N GLU A 20 3.01 14.47 23.55
CA GLU A 20 2.86 14.95 24.91
C GLU A 20 2.83 13.80 25.92
N ALA A 21 2.08 12.74 25.63
CA ALA A 21 1.92 11.57 26.51
C ALA A 21 3.18 10.68 26.54
N TYR A 22 3.88 10.57 25.41
CA TYR A 22 5.04 9.70 25.20
C TYR A 22 6.19 10.48 24.54
N PRO A 23 6.90 11.36 25.29
CA PRO A 23 7.92 12.26 24.72
C PRO A 23 9.08 11.55 24.01
N ASP A 24 9.39 10.33 24.44
CA ASP A 24 10.49 9.50 23.89
C ASP A 24 10.10 8.71 22.64
N MET A 25 8.80 8.68 22.30
CA MET A 25 8.32 8.02 21.08
C MET A 25 8.21 9.01 19.92
N TYR A 26 8.33 8.45 18.71
CA TYR A 26 7.98 9.17 17.49
C TYR A 26 6.53 8.85 17.12
N PRO A 27 5.63 9.85 17.09
CA PRO A 27 4.24 9.67 16.72
C PRO A 27 4.06 9.04 15.34
N LEU A 28 4.93 9.37 14.36
CA LEU A 28 4.97 8.75 13.04
C LEU A 28 6.36 8.17 12.74
N VAL A 29 6.36 6.96 12.20
CA VAL A 29 7.56 6.27 11.71
C VAL A 29 7.38 5.84 10.26
N PRO A 30 8.47 5.78 9.47
CA PRO A 30 8.44 5.34 8.09
C PRO A 30 8.35 3.81 7.98
N ASN A 31 8.18 3.35 6.74
CA ASN A 31 8.28 1.95 6.36
C ASN A 31 9.37 1.80 5.29
N GLY A 32 10.54 1.31 5.66
CA GLY A 32 11.66 1.11 4.73
C GLY A 32 12.19 2.40 4.10
N GLY A 33 12.36 3.49 4.88
CA GLY A 33 12.93 4.75 4.39
C GLY A 33 11.97 5.65 3.63
N THR A 34 10.69 5.30 3.61
CA THR A 34 9.63 6.11 2.99
C THR A 34 8.36 6.03 3.82
N MET A 35 7.49 7.01 3.66
CA MET A 35 6.09 6.87 4.06
C MET A 35 5.31 6.26 2.91
N ILE A 36 4.22 5.56 3.21
CA ILE A 36 3.33 5.08 2.15
C ILE A 36 2.77 6.30 1.40
N TYR A 37 2.80 6.14 0.12
CA TYR A 37 2.52 7.14 -0.86
C TYR A 37 1.04 7.58 -0.83
N PRO A 38 0.77 8.87 -0.76
CA PRO A 38 -0.60 9.37 -0.58
C PRO A 38 -1.37 9.46 -1.89
N ALA A 39 -1.49 8.36 -2.60
CA ALA A 39 -2.29 8.32 -3.83
C ALA A 39 -3.76 7.97 -3.54
N TRP A 40 -4.25 8.32 -2.34
CA TRP A 40 -5.53 7.82 -1.90
C TRP A 40 -6.73 8.25 -2.76
N ALA A 41 -6.77 9.44 -3.29
CA ALA A 41 -7.85 9.83 -4.18
C ALA A 41 -7.50 9.69 -5.68
N CYS A 42 -6.29 9.22 -6.00
CA CYS A 42 -5.80 9.12 -7.36
C CYS A 42 -5.90 7.70 -7.91
N ASP A 43 -6.24 7.57 -9.20
CA ASP A 43 -5.86 6.38 -9.96
C ASP A 43 -4.53 6.65 -10.65
N VAL A 44 -3.50 5.92 -10.27
CA VAL A 44 -2.13 6.11 -10.77
C VAL A 44 -1.91 5.60 -12.20
N LEU A 45 -2.89 4.96 -12.82
CA LEU A 45 -2.84 4.50 -14.21
C LEU A 45 -1.54 3.77 -14.56
N SER A 46 -1.13 2.82 -13.71
CA SER A 46 0.08 1.98 -13.78
C SER A 46 1.38 2.63 -13.32
N ASP A 47 1.51 3.93 -13.37
CA ASP A 47 2.64 4.70 -12.83
C ASP A 47 2.12 6.04 -12.26
N ASP A 48 2.94 6.73 -11.50
CA ASP A 48 2.61 7.99 -10.84
C ASP A 48 3.09 9.23 -11.62
N LEU A 49 3.38 9.10 -12.91
CA LEU A 49 3.76 10.23 -13.77
C LEU A 49 2.52 10.96 -14.30
N GLY A 50 1.48 10.21 -14.68
CA GLY A 50 0.21 10.76 -15.12
C GLY A 50 -0.95 10.01 -14.48
N VAL A 51 -1.82 10.71 -13.72
CA VAL A 51 -2.85 10.13 -12.86
C VAL A 51 -4.22 10.76 -13.09
N LEU A 52 -5.28 10.09 -12.66
CA LEU A 52 -6.58 10.74 -12.42
C LEU A 52 -6.60 11.20 -10.96
N GLU A 53 -6.48 12.50 -10.72
CA GLU A 53 -6.35 13.04 -9.36
C GLU A 53 -7.58 12.76 -8.49
N ASN A 54 -8.77 12.88 -9.05
CA ASN A 54 -10.01 12.63 -8.32
C ASN A 54 -10.76 11.46 -8.94
N ALA A 55 -10.17 10.28 -8.81
CA ALA A 55 -10.68 9.06 -9.43
C ALA A 55 -11.97 8.52 -8.78
N LEU A 56 -12.45 9.13 -7.68
CA LEU A 56 -13.79 8.90 -7.11
C LEU A 56 -14.86 9.82 -7.74
N SER A 57 -14.47 10.69 -8.67
CA SER A 57 -15.36 11.48 -9.52
C SER A 57 -15.45 10.90 -10.92
N ASP A 58 -16.29 11.52 -11.78
CA ASP A 58 -16.39 11.15 -13.19
C ASP A 58 -15.27 11.76 -14.06
N SER A 59 -14.26 12.38 -13.47
CA SER A 59 -13.15 12.99 -14.21
C SER A 59 -12.24 11.93 -14.83
N THR A 60 -11.99 12.07 -16.12
CA THR A 60 -11.05 11.23 -16.88
C THR A 60 -9.84 12.01 -17.39
N GLN A 61 -9.59 13.20 -16.81
CA GLN A 61 -8.46 14.03 -17.18
C GLN A 61 -7.19 13.52 -16.49
N VAL A 62 -6.19 13.17 -17.30
CA VAL A 62 -4.85 12.78 -16.84
C VAL A 62 -4.05 14.03 -16.50
N VAL A 63 -3.48 14.06 -15.28
CA VAL A 63 -2.68 15.19 -14.79
C VAL A 63 -1.34 14.70 -14.21
N ASN A 64 -0.38 15.62 -14.11
CA ASN A 64 0.89 15.34 -13.42
C ASN A 64 0.63 15.16 -11.93
N PHE A 65 0.91 13.98 -11.38
CA PHE A 65 0.70 13.67 -9.96
C PHE A 65 1.44 14.64 -9.03
N TYR A 66 2.68 15.00 -9.36
CA TYR A 66 3.55 15.84 -8.53
C TYR A 66 3.15 17.32 -8.52
N ASP A 67 2.16 17.69 -9.33
CA ASP A 67 1.56 19.02 -9.34
C ASP A 67 0.14 19.06 -8.78
N THR A 68 -0.39 17.90 -8.35
CA THR A 68 -1.73 17.81 -7.74
C THR A 68 -1.80 18.50 -6.39
N ASP A 69 -2.99 18.98 -6.04
CA ASP A 69 -3.23 19.61 -4.74
C ASP A 69 -3.08 18.58 -3.60
N SER A 70 -3.51 17.36 -3.82
CA SER A 70 -3.41 16.27 -2.84
C SER A 70 -1.96 15.92 -2.49
N PHE A 71 -1.06 15.87 -3.50
CA PHE A 71 0.37 15.64 -3.28
C PHE A 71 1.03 16.80 -2.50
N LYS A 72 0.73 18.04 -2.90
CA LYS A 72 1.25 19.25 -2.25
C LYS A 72 0.80 19.34 -0.79
N GLU A 73 -0.46 19.07 -0.52
CA GLU A 73 -1.03 19.07 0.83
C GLU A 73 -0.35 18.03 1.73
N TYR A 74 -0.23 16.81 1.27
CA TYR A 74 0.48 15.77 2.01
C TYR A 74 1.92 16.14 2.33
N CYS A 75 2.70 16.57 1.33
CA CYS A 75 4.09 16.96 1.54
C CYS A 75 4.22 18.10 2.56
N LYS A 76 3.27 19.05 2.56
CA LYS A 76 3.22 20.13 3.53
C LYS A 76 3.03 19.62 4.95
N TRP A 77 2.06 18.71 5.17
CA TRP A 77 1.81 18.11 6.48
C TRP A 77 3.01 17.31 6.97
N VAL A 78 3.56 16.43 6.13
CA VAL A 78 4.72 15.60 6.48
C VAL A 78 5.94 16.45 6.80
N TYR A 79 6.20 17.51 6.02
CA TYR A 79 7.27 18.45 6.31
C TYR A 79 7.08 19.16 7.67
N GLN A 80 5.88 19.66 7.95
CA GLN A 80 5.55 20.28 9.23
C GLN A 80 5.78 19.29 10.39
N TRP A 81 5.28 18.07 10.30
CA TRP A 81 5.46 17.06 11.34
C TRP A 81 6.92 16.68 11.55
N ALA A 82 7.71 16.64 10.49
CA ALA A 82 9.14 16.39 10.59
C ALA A 82 9.86 17.55 11.32
N GLN A 83 9.56 18.82 10.99
CA GLN A 83 10.15 19.99 11.64
C GLN A 83 9.76 20.11 13.12
N GLU A 84 8.59 19.64 13.49
CA GLU A 84 8.07 19.66 14.86
C GLU A 84 8.46 18.43 15.70
N GLY A 85 9.22 17.47 15.11
CA GLY A 85 9.69 16.28 15.79
C GLY A 85 8.57 15.25 16.07
N LEU A 86 7.48 15.31 15.30
CA LEU A 86 6.38 14.33 15.33
C LEU A 86 6.69 13.11 14.47
N MET A 87 7.65 13.23 13.54
CA MET A 87 8.19 12.13 12.76
C MET A 87 9.57 11.72 13.25
N MET A 88 9.93 10.47 12.99
CA MET A 88 11.27 9.96 13.27
C MET A 88 12.30 10.77 12.45
N PRO A 89 13.33 11.38 13.09
CA PRO A 89 14.41 12.01 12.37
C PRO A 89 15.18 10.97 11.56
N ASP A 90 15.77 11.41 10.45
CA ASP A 90 16.53 10.53 9.57
C ASP A 90 15.70 9.36 8.94
N ALA A 91 14.40 9.54 8.88
CA ALA A 91 13.44 8.57 8.34
C ALA A 91 13.83 8.07 6.93
N VAL A 92 14.42 8.95 6.12
CA VAL A 92 14.85 8.65 4.73
C VAL A 92 15.97 7.60 4.65
N ASN A 93 16.75 7.43 5.70
CA ASN A 93 17.92 6.52 5.72
C ASN A 93 17.64 5.15 6.39
N THR A 94 16.45 4.96 6.98
CA THR A 94 16.11 3.67 7.56
C THR A 94 15.72 2.64 6.49
N THR A 95 16.05 1.38 6.73
CA THR A 95 15.59 0.23 5.93
C THR A 95 14.61 -0.65 6.69
N GLU A 96 14.34 -0.31 7.95
CA GLU A 96 13.46 -1.07 8.83
C GLU A 96 11.99 -0.81 8.52
N GLY A 97 11.17 -1.83 8.69
CA GLY A 97 9.72 -1.73 8.60
C GLY A 97 9.12 -1.10 9.86
N TYR A 98 7.89 -0.61 9.78
CA TYR A 98 7.22 0.02 10.94
C TYR A 98 7.01 -0.96 12.11
N GLN A 99 6.90 -2.27 11.84
CA GLN A 99 6.73 -3.28 12.88
C GLN A 99 7.91 -3.29 13.86
N GLU A 100 9.15 -3.12 13.39
CA GLU A 100 10.33 -3.05 14.25
C GLU A 100 10.27 -1.83 15.17
N PHE A 101 9.81 -0.68 14.67
CA PHE A 101 9.64 0.52 15.49
C PHE A 101 8.54 0.36 16.53
N PHE A 102 7.43 -0.31 16.19
CA PHE A 102 6.35 -0.60 17.14
C PHE A 102 6.81 -1.59 18.21
N ASN A 103 7.51 -2.67 17.81
CA ASN A 103 8.02 -3.70 18.73
C ASN A 103 9.05 -3.14 19.70
N SER A 104 9.95 -2.29 19.23
CA SER A 104 10.95 -1.63 20.08
C SER A 104 10.36 -0.52 20.97
N GLY A 105 9.10 -0.12 20.76
CA GLY A 105 8.45 0.97 21.51
C GLY A 105 8.93 2.37 21.14
N VAL A 106 9.60 2.51 20.00
CA VAL A 106 10.11 3.80 19.48
C VAL A 106 9.06 4.49 18.62
N GLY A 107 8.27 3.74 17.85
CA GLY A 107 7.23 4.25 16.98
C GLY A 107 5.83 4.05 17.55
N PHE A 108 4.91 4.97 17.23
CA PHE A 108 3.52 4.89 17.63
C PHE A 108 2.57 4.62 16.46
N GLY A 109 2.77 5.23 15.32
CA GLY A 109 1.90 5.13 14.15
C GLY A 109 2.66 5.21 12.83
N THR A 110 2.02 4.77 11.76
CA THR A 110 2.50 4.88 10.38
C THR A 110 1.31 4.99 9.43
N PHE A 111 1.57 5.48 8.20
CA PHE A 111 0.60 5.33 7.11
C PHE A 111 0.76 3.97 6.45
N THR A 112 -0.36 3.29 6.20
CA THR A 112 -0.35 2.00 5.50
C THR A 112 -1.67 1.79 4.73
N SER A 113 -1.65 0.87 3.76
CA SER A 113 -2.88 0.32 3.20
C SER A 113 -3.49 -0.67 4.19
N PHE A 114 -4.81 -0.77 4.23
CA PHE A 114 -5.48 -1.74 5.10
C PHE A 114 -6.54 -2.55 4.35
N LYS A 115 -6.91 -3.68 4.93
CA LYS A 115 -7.97 -4.58 4.47
C LYS A 115 -8.77 -5.07 5.68
N ALA A 116 -9.88 -5.75 5.47
CA ALA A 116 -10.57 -6.47 6.56
C ALA A 116 -9.59 -7.43 7.27
N GLY A 117 -9.64 -7.48 8.60
CA GLY A 117 -8.74 -8.29 9.44
C GLY A 117 -7.36 -7.69 9.70
N PHE A 118 -7.03 -6.52 9.12
CA PHE A 118 -5.69 -5.92 9.25
C PHE A 118 -5.29 -5.61 10.70
N GLU A 119 -6.21 -5.12 11.53
CA GLU A 119 -5.93 -4.80 12.95
C GLU A 119 -5.48 -6.05 13.72
N ALA A 120 -6.19 -7.15 13.57
CA ALA A 120 -5.86 -8.40 14.25
C ALA A 120 -4.55 -9.01 13.71
N GLU A 121 -4.35 -8.97 12.37
CA GLU A 121 -3.12 -9.42 11.73
C GLU A 121 -1.90 -8.64 12.26
N GLU A 122 -1.97 -7.31 12.31
CA GLU A 122 -0.85 -6.48 12.78
C GLU A 122 -0.68 -6.54 14.30
N THR A 123 -1.78 -6.66 15.07
CA THR A 123 -1.72 -6.92 16.53
C THR A 123 -0.93 -8.19 16.81
N ARG A 124 -1.19 -9.27 16.07
CA ARG A 124 -0.44 -10.54 16.18
C ARG A 124 1.03 -10.39 15.81
N LYS A 125 1.33 -9.68 14.72
CA LYS A 125 2.71 -9.47 14.24
C LYS A 125 3.52 -8.56 15.16
N CYS A 126 2.91 -7.50 15.66
CA CYS A 126 3.57 -6.52 16.52
C CYS A 126 3.53 -6.89 18.01
N GLY A 127 2.70 -7.87 18.42
CA GLY A 127 2.52 -8.22 19.82
C GLY A 127 1.98 -7.06 20.68
N LYS A 128 1.26 -6.13 20.07
CA LYS A 128 0.66 -4.94 20.69
C LYS A 128 -0.69 -4.67 20.04
N ASP A 129 -1.63 -4.11 20.79
CA ASP A 129 -2.92 -3.71 20.24
C ASP A 129 -2.74 -2.64 19.18
N ILE A 130 -3.11 -2.95 17.97
CA ILE A 130 -3.10 -2.05 16.80
C ILE A 130 -4.52 -1.59 16.52
N VAL A 131 -4.66 -0.31 16.23
CA VAL A 131 -5.92 0.32 15.79
C VAL A 131 -5.69 0.95 14.43
N VAL A 132 -6.59 0.68 13.51
CA VAL A 132 -6.60 1.30 12.18
C VAL A 132 -7.56 2.48 12.16
N VAL A 133 -7.09 3.59 11.65
CA VAL A 133 -7.91 4.77 11.40
C VAL A 133 -7.89 5.07 9.91
N GLN A 134 -9.07 5.11 9.31
CA GLN A 134 -9.21 5.46 7.91
C GLN A 134 -9.02 6.98 7.74
N MET A 135 -8.21 7.39 6.76
CA MET A 135 -8.18 8.79 6.33
C MET A 135 -9.36 9.08 5.40
N GLU A 136 -9.84 10.34 5.35
CA GLU A 136 -11.06 10.73 4.62
C GLU A 136 -11.05 10.36 3.14
N ASN A 137 -9.93 10.46 2.49
CA ASN A 137 -9.81 10.24 1.06
C ASN A 137 -9.37 8.80 0.76
N GLY A 138 -10.30 7.87 0.68
CA GLY A 138 -10.02 6.49 0.32
C GLY A 138 -9.50 6.32 -1.11
N ALA A 139 -8.66 5.32 -1.34
CA ALA A 139 -8.18 4.99 -2.67
C ALA A 139 -9.31 4.38 -3.54
N PRO A 140 -9.37 4.70 -4.85
CA PRO A 140 -10.30 4.06 -5.77
C PRO A 140 -9.89 2.60 -6.03
N HIS A 141 -10.87 1.78 -6.39
CA HIS A 141 -10.61 0.44 -6.92
C HIS A 141 -10.18 0.56 -8.39
N SER A 142 -8.89 0.63 -8.64
CA SER A 142 -8.26 0.83 -9.94
C SER A 142 -7.72 -0.47 -10.53
N THR A 143 -7.34 -0.44 -11.81
CA THR A 143 -6.64 -1.57 -12.45
C THR A 143 -5.33 -1.86 -11.73
N THR A 144 -4.56 -0.83 -11.40
CA THR A 144 -3.28 -0.96 -10.68
C THR A 144 -3.46 -1.66 -9.34
N SER A 145 -4.50 -1.31 -8.56
CA SER A 145 -4.76 -1.96 -7.27
C SER A 145 -5.11 -3.45 -7.41
N MET A 146 -5.75 -3.83 -8.52
CA MET A 146 -6.13 -5.24 -8.79
C MET A 146 -4.97 -6.12 -9.23
N VAL A 147 -3.97 -5.55 -9.93
CA VAL A 147 -2.85 -6.32 -10.51
C VAL A 147 -1.53 -6.13 -9.78
N ASN A 148 -1.53 -5.40 -8.68
CA ASN A 148 -0.34 -5.03 -7.92
C ASN A 148 0.49 -6.25 -7.44
N ALA A 149 -0.16 -7.37 -7.12
CA ALA A 149 0.49 -8.61 -6.69
C ALA A 149 0.13 -9.76 -7.62
N SER A 150 0.44 -9.65 -8.91
CA SER A 150 0.09 -10.65 -9.90
C SER A 150 1.19 -11.70 -10.09
N TRP A 151 0.77 -12.97 -10.12
CA TRP A 151 1.64 -14.08 -10.49
C TRP A 151 1.60 -14.31 -12.00
N CYS A 152 2.76 -14.52 -12.62
CA CYS A 152 2.85 -14.77 -14.05
C CYS A 152 3.75 -15.97 -14.37
N ILE A 153 3.58 -16.54 -15.56
CA ILE A 153 4.45 -17.58 -16.10
C ILE A 153 5.35 -16.93 -17.15
N ALA A 154 6.67 -17.03 -16.93
CA ALA A 154 7.64 -16.46 -17.84
C ALA A 154 7.51 -17.10 -19.25
N ASN A 155 7.63 -16.28 -20.30
CA ASN A 155 7.52 -16.73 -21.71
C ASN A 155 8.63 -17.73 -22.11
N ASN A 156 9.76 -17.73 -21.39
CA ASN A 156 10.86 -18.68 -21.60
C ASN A 156 10.75 -19.95 -20.73
N SER A 157 9.63 -20.16 -20.03
CA SER A 157 9.39 -21.36 -19.24
C SER A 157 9.56 -22.62 -20.08
N LYS A 158 10.29 -23.61 -19.57
CA LYS A 158 10.46 -24.91 -20.25
C LYS A 158 9.23 -25.82 -20.10
N ASN A 159 8.33 -25.49 -19.18
CA ASN A 159 7.16 -26.30 -18.87
C ASN A 159 5.97 -25.43 -18.45
N PRO A 160 5.46 -24.56 -19.34
CA PRO A 160 4.40 -23.59 -18.99
C PRO A 160 3.11 -24.27 -18.52
N GLU A 161 2.77 -25.44 -19.06
CA GLU A 161 1.61 -26.21 -18.62
C GLU A 161 1.72 -26.67 -17.17
N LYS A 162 2.90 -27.14 -16.74
CA LYS A 162 3.14 -27.52 -15.34
C LYS A 162 3.14 -26.32 -14.41
N ALA A 163 3.72 -25.20 -14.86
CA ALA A 163 3.67 -23.95 -14.11
C ALA A 163 2.22 -23.47 -13.93
N MET A 164 1.39 -23.56 -14.97
CA MET A 164 -0.05 -23.24 -14.89
C MET A 164 -0.81 -24.22 -13.97
N GLN A 165 -0.47 -25.52 -13.99
CA GLN A 165 -1.07 -26.49 -13.05
C GLN A 165 -0.76 -26.13 -11.60
N MET A 166 0.50 -25.76 -11.30
CA MET A 166 0.89 -25.32 -9.95
C MET A 166 0.18 -24.03 -9.56
N LEU A 167 0.16 -23.03 -10.45
CA LEU A 167 -0.55 -21.78 -10.21
C LEU A 167 -2.03 -22.01 -9.93
N ASN A 168 -2.68 -22.90 -10.70
CA ASN A 168 -4.08 -23.26 -10.47
C ASN A 168 -4.30 -23.93 -9.10
N LEU A 169 -3.37 -24.80 -8.65
CA LEU A 169 -3.45 -25.38 -7.31
C LEU A 169 -3.34 -24.32 -6.22
N MET A 170 -2.49 -23.32 -6.39
CA MET A 170 -2.35 -22.19 -5.44
C MET A 170 -3.62 -21.33 -5.35
N TYR A 171 -4.49 -21.34 -6.38
CA TYR A 171 -5.78 -20.66 -6.36
C TYR A 171 -6.92 -21.49 -5.81
N THR A 172 -6.86 -22.83 -5.90
CA THR A 172 -8.03 -23.69 -5.74
C THR A 172 -7.90 -24.76 -4.67
N ASN A 173 -6.67 -25.06 -4.21
CA ASN A 173 -6.43 -26.13 -3.25
C ASN A 173 -6.08 -25.53 -1.85
N PRO A 174 -6.97 -25.69 -0.83
CA PRO A 174 -6.72 -25.13 0.50
C PRO A 174 -5.46 -25.68 1.18
N GLU A 175 -5.10 -26.95 0.94
CA GLU A 175 -3.88 -27.55 1.55
C GLU A 175 -2.63 -26.86 1.00
N VAL A 176 -2.57 -26.65 -0.33
CA VAL A 176 -1.46 -25.95 -0.97
C VAL A 176 -1.39 -24.49 -0.51
N SER A 177 -2.54 -23.80 -0.46
CA SER A 177 -2.59 -22.41 -0.02
C SER A 177 -2.17 -22.27 1.45
N ASN A 178 -2.65 -23.14 2.35
CA ASN A 178 -2.25 -23.12 3.76
C ASN A 178 -0.75 -23.40 3.94
N LEU A 179 -0.20 -24.36 3.19
CA LEU A 179 1.24 -24.65 3.23
C LEU A 179 2.07 -23.43 2.84
N LEU A 180 1.63 -22.68 1.83
CA LEU A 180 2.34 -21.48 1.32
C LEU A 180 2.14 -20.25 2.21
N VAL A 181 0.95 -20.09 2.79
CA VAL A 181 0.63 -18.93 3.63
C VAL A 181 1.02 -19.15 5.08
N ASN A 182 0.68 -20.30 5.64
CA ASN A 182 0.81 -20.57 7.08
C ASN A 182 1.99 -21.48 7.44
N GLY A 183 2.59 -22.19 6.45
CA GLY A 183 3.67 -23.14 6.70
C GLY A 183 3.15 -24.52 7.12
N ILE A 184 3.93 -25.22 7.94
CA ILE A 184 3.75 -26.63 8.28
C ILE A 184 3.01 -26.76 9.62
N GLU A 185 1.95 -27.59 9.64
CA GLU A 185 1.24 -27.94 10.87
C GLU A 185 2.16 -28.62 11.88
N GLY A 186 2.05 -28.24 13.14
CA GLY A 186 2.88 -28.71 14.24
C GLY A 186 4.20 -27.94 14.39
N ASP A 187 4.72 -27.34 13.33
CA ASP A 187 5.96 -26.55 13.37
C ASP A 187 5.66 -25.04 13.41
N ASN A 188 4.76 -24.57 12.55
CA ASN A 188 4.46 -23.14 12.39
C ASN A 188 3.08 -22.77 12.97
N TRP A 189 2.17 -23.70 12.93
CA TRP A 189 0.81 -23.54 13.45
C TRP A 189 0.22 -24.87 13.95
N VAL A 190 -0.81 -24.75 14.79
CA VAL A 190 -1.68 -25.86 15.24
C VAL A 190 -3.13 -25.37 15.21
N PHE A 191 -4.10 -26.29 15.18
CA PHE A 191 -5.49 -25.91 15.34
C PHE A 191 -5.79 -25.45 16.77
N ALA A 192 -6.34 -24.23 16.90
CA ALA A 192 -7.03 -23.76 18.09
C ALA A 192 -8.48 -24.28 18.09
N ASP A 193 -9.13 -24.30 16.91
CA ASP A 193 -10.46 -24.89 16.68
C ASP A 193 -10.51 -25.47 15.25
N GLU A 194 -10.26 -26.76 15.13
CA GLU A 194 -10.25 -27.47 13.84
C GLU A 194 -11.62 -27.40 13.12
N SER A 195 -12.71 -27.42 13.91
CA SER A 195 -14.09 -27.42 13.36
C SER A 195 -14.43 -26.11 12.65
N LYS A 196 -13.72 -25.03 12.98
CA LYS A 196 -13.89 -23.71 12.38
C LYS A 196 -12.72 -23.31 11.49
N GLY A 197 -11.69 -24.15 11.36
CA GLY A 197 -10.47 -23.79 10.63
C GLY A 197 -9.68 -22.65 11.27
N VAL A 198 -9.73 -22.54 12.62
CA VAL A 198 -8.98 -21.53 13.37
C VAL A 198 -7.65 -22.12 13.83
N ILE A 199 -6.56 -21.43 13.51
CA ILE A 199 -5.18 -21.84 13.86
C ILE A 199 -4.53 -20.86 14.82
N THR A 200 -3.51 -21.34 15.53
CA THR A 200 -2.68 -20.55 16.44
C THR A 200 -1.24 -21.04 16.39
N TYR A 201 -0.32 -20.32 17.02
CA TYR A 201 1.05 -20.79 17.15
C TYR A 201 1.14 -22.01 18.08
N PRO A 202 2.07 -22.96 17.81
CA PRO A 202 2.38 -24.03 18.74
C PRO A 202 2.87 -23.51 20.10
N GLU A 203 2.82 -24.34 21.14
CA GLU A 203 3.33 -23.97 22.46
C GLU A 203 4.79 -23.51 22.42
N GLY A 204 5.07 -22.32 22.93
CA GLY A 204 6.41 -21.71 22.94
C GLY A 204 6.85 -21.05 21.62
N VAL A 205 5.97 -21.02 20.63
CA VAL A 205 6.19 -20.32 19.36
C VAL A 205 5.29 -19.07 19.31
N ASP A 206 5.82 -17.99 18.73
CA ASP A 206 5.11 -16.76 18.44
C ASP A 206 5.67 -16.11 17.16
N SER A 207 5.17 -14.92 16.81
CA SER A 207 5.60 -14.17 15.62
C SER A 207 7.08 -13.82 15.61
N SER A 208 7.74 -13.76 16.78
CA SER A 208 9.16 -13.38 16.92
C SER A 208 10.12 -14.53 16.73
N ASN A 209 9.68 -15.79 16.91
CA ASN A 209 10.53 -16.97 16.91
C ASN A 209 10.08 -18.09 15.96
N THR A 210 8.95 -17.93 15.25
CA THR A 210 8.51 -18.91 14.24
C THR A 210 9.56 -19.10 13.14
N SER A 211 9.74 -20.33 12.68
CA SER A 211 10.67 -20.66 11.59
C SER A 211 10.15 -20.27 10.19
N TYR A 212 8.88 -19.91 10.08
CA TYR A 212 8.24 -19.50 8.83
C TYR A 212 7.28 -18.33 9.05
N SER A 213 7.42 -17.32 8.21
CA SER A 213 6.48 -16.19 8.14
C SER A 213 6.29 -15.79 6.68
N SER A 214 5.07 -15.54 6.29
CA SER A 214 4.74 -15.07 4.95
C SER A 214 3.69 -13.97 4.97
N VAL A 215 3.53 -13.28 3.86
CA VAL A 215 2.49 -12.28 3.64
C VAL A 215 1.38 -12.90 2.79
N GLY A 216 0.24 -13.20 3.41
CA GLY A 216 -0.87 -13.93 2.79
C GLY A 216 -1.36 -13.27 1.49
N TRP A 217 -1.46 -11.94 1.48
CA TRP A 217 -1.90 -11.18 0.29
C TRP A 217 -0.98 -11.29 -0.94
N ALA A 218 0.28 -11.72 -0.76
CA ALA A 218 1.20 -11.94 -1.88
C ALA A 218 1.00 -13.29 -2.58
N TRP A 219 0.25 -14.20 -1.96
CA TRP A 219 -0.07 -15.50 -2.55
C TRP A 219 -1.35 -15.43 -3.38
N PRO A 220 -1.54 -16.33 -4.37
CA PRO A 220 -2.67 -16.26 -5.31
C PRO A 220 -4.06 -16.21 -4.69
N ASN A 221 -4.28 -16.91 -3.59
CA ASN A 221 -5.58 -16.93 -2.92
C ASN A 221 -5.43 -17.18 -1.42
N GLU A 222 -5.39 -16.12 -0.62
CA GLU A 222 -5.40 -16.24 0.84
C GLU A 222 -6.80 -16.58 1.41
N GLN A 223 -7.88 -16.32 0.66
CA GLN A 223 -9.26 -16.48 1.16
C GLN A 223 -9.70 -17.95 1.36
N ILE A 224 -8.90 -18.90 0.92
CA ILE A 224 -9.14 -20.35 1.15
C ILE A 224 -8.23 -20.91 2.23
N THR A 225 -7.52 -20.07 2.96
CA THR A 225 -6.66 -20.47 4.08
C THR A 225 -7.38 -20.43 5.42
N TYR A 226 -6.77 -21.05 6.41
CA TYR A 226 -7.25 -21.00 7.79
C TYR A 226 -7.18 -19.59 8.35
N VAL A 227 -8.04 -19.31 9.34
CA VAL A 227 -8.09 -18.03 10.03
C VAL A 227 -7.24 -18.12 11.31
N TRP A 228 -6.47 -17.10 11.61
CA TRP A 228 -5.68 -17.08 12.84
C TRP A 228 -6.54 -16.73 14.04
N GLU A 229 -6.20 -17.30 15.19
CA GLU A 229 -6.81 -16.95 16.48
C GLU A 229 -6.64 -15.45 16.76
N GLY A 230 -7.75 -14.80 17.14
CA GLY A 230 -7.82 -13.34 17.27
C GLY A 230 -8.40 -12.62 16.07
N ASP A 231 -8.37 -13.22 14.88
CA ASP A 231 -9.09 -12.71 13.72
C ASP A 231 -10.59 -13.07 13.81
N ASP A 232 -11.43 -12.27 13.14
CA ASP A 232 -12.83 -12.62 12.98
C ASP A 232 -12.96 -13.90 12.14
N PRO A 233 -13.69 -14.94 12.57
CA PRO A 233 -13.89 -16.15 11.79
C PRO A 233 -14.44 -15.90 10.37
N ASP A 234 -15.18 -14.80 10.19
CA ASP A 234 -15.80 -14.42 8.93
C ASP A 234 -14.93 -13.41 8.12
N VAL A 235 -13.64 -13.27 8.46
CA VAL A 235 -12.72 -12.27 7.85
C VAL A 235 -12.66 -12.37 6.33
N TRP A 236 -12.74 -13.56 5.77
CA TRP A 236 -12.72 -13.76 4.31
C TRP A 236 -14.01 -13.29 3.63
N GLU A 237 -15.16 -13.48 4.28
CA GLU A 237 -16.43 -12.92 3.81
C GLU A 237 -16.42 -11.39 3.91
N GLN A 238 -15.94 -10.85 5.03
CA GLN A 238 -15.78 -9.40 5.23
C GLN A 238 -14.83 -8.79 4.19
N LEU A 239 -13.73 -9.45 3.86
CA LEU A 239 -12.81 -9.02 2.80
C LEU A 239 -13.51 -9.01 1.42
N GLY A 240 -14.32 -10.03 1.13
CA GLY A 240 -15.14 -10.11 -0.07
C GLY A 240 -16.11 -8.93 -0.19
N GLU A 241 -16.84 -8.61 0.88
CA GLU A 241 -17.75 -7.46 0.93
C GLU A 241 -17.01 -6.11 0.89
N PHE A 242 -15.86 -6.00 1.55
CA PHE A 242 -14.99 -4.83 1.47
C PHE A 242 -14.60 -4.52 0.02
N ASN A 243 -14.12 -5.52 -0.70
CA ASN A 243 -13.71 -5.37 -2.11
C ASN A 243 -14.90 -5.05 -3.03
N LYS A 244 -16.05 -5.67 -2.79
CA LYS A 244 -17.28 -5.45 -3.57
C LYS A 244 -17.84 -4.04 -3.41
N ASN A 245 -17.69 -3.45 -2.23
CA ASN A 245 -18.14 -2.11 -1.92
C ASN A 245 -17.13 -1.02 -2.29
N ALA A 246 -15.92 -1.37 -2.72
CA ALA A 246 -14.92 -0.42 -3.15
C ALA A 246 -15.38 0.36 -4.38
N GLN A 247 -15.20 1.67 -4.34
CA GLN A 247 -15.60 2.57 -5.44
C GLN A 247 -14.66 2.40 -6.63
N PRO A 248 -15.16 2.04 -7.83
CA PRO A 248 -14.29 1.87 -8.99
C PRO A 248 -13.83 3.21 -9.55
N SER A 249 -12.56 3.25 -10.01
CA SER A 249 -12.08 4.31 -10.87
C SER A 249 -12.83 4.31 -12.21
N PRO A 250 -13.08 5.47 -12.84
CA PRO A 250 -13.61 5.53 -14.21
C PRO A 250 -12.68 4.87 -15.24
N ALA A 251 -11.38 4.73 -14.92
CA ALA A 251 -10.40 4.02 -15.76
C ALA A 251 -10.18 2.55 -15.36
N LYS A 252 -11.05 1.98 -14.52
CA LYS A 252 -10.91 0.57 -14.13
C LYS A 252 -11.03 -0.38 -15.33
N GLY A 253 -9.96 -1.11 -15.62
CA GLY A 253 -9.81 -1.97 -16.78
C GLY A 253 -8.85 -1.41 -17.85
N PHE A 254 -8.52 -0.13 -17.78
CA PHE A 254 -7.53 0.49 -18.64
C PHE A 254 -6.13 -0.03 -18.33
N VAL A 255 -5.36 -0.31 -19.38
CA VAL A 255 -3.95 -0.73 -19.30
C VAL A 255 -3.11 0.23 -20.11
N TRP A 256 -2.19 0.91 -19.44
CA TRP A 256 -1.25 1.84 -20.04
C TRP A 256 -0.12 1.12 -20.79
N ASP A 257 0.09 1.45 -22.09
CA ASP A 257 1.24 1.03 -22.87
C ASP A 257 2.19 2.23 -23.06
N ASN A 258 3.35 2.18 -22.42
CA ASN A 258 4.34 3.24 -22.45
C ASN A 258 5.45 3.04 -23.52
N ALA A 259 5.32 2.08 -24.42
CA ALA A 259 6.39 1.70 -25.36
C ALA A 259 6.86 2.87 -26.24
N GLU A 260 5.95 3.77 -26.64
CA GLU A 260 6.27 4.92 -27.50
C GLU A 260 6.96 6.07 -26.75
N VAL A 261 6.85 6.14 -25.43
CA VAL A 261 7.38 7.21 -24.55
C VAL A 261 8.31 6.69 -23.47
N LEU A 262 8.90 5.51 -23.68
CA LEU A 262 9.73 4.83 -22.68
C LEU A 262 10.95 5.64 -22.24
N ASN A 263 11.52 6.44 -23.13
CA ASN A 263 12.66 7.31 -22.82
C ASN A 263 12.26 8.43 -21.85
N GLU A 264 11.12 9.06 -22.10
CA GLU A 264 10.54 10.11 -21.24
C GLU A 264 10.15 9.53 -19.89
N VAL A 265 9.52 8.36 -19.86
CA VAL A 265 9.19 7.63 -18.60
C VAL A 265 10.46 7.37 -17.80
N THR A 266 11.51 6.87 -18.43
CA THR A 266 12.79 6.62 -17.75
C THR A 266 13.41 7.91 -17.22
N ALA A 267 13.40 8.98 -18.03
CA ALA A 267 13.95 10.26 -17.62
C ALA A 267 13.16 10.88 -16.44
N CYS A 268 11.82 10.85 -16.50
CA CYS A 268 10.97 11.35 -15.42
C CYS A 268 11.13 10.54 -14.14
N ASN A 269 11.21 9.21 -14.21
CA ASN A 269 11.48 8.37 -13.04
C ASN A 269 12.82 8.72 -12.37
N ASN A 270 13.87 8.98 -13.15
CA ASN A 270 15.16 9.42 -12.60
C ASN A 270 15.05 10.79 -11.88
N VAL A 271 14.20 11.67 -12.38
CA VAL A 271 13.91 12.95 -11.71
C VAL A 271 13.17 12.71 -10.40
N VAL A 272 12.09 11.92 -10.43
CA VAL A 272 11.29 11.60 -9.24
C VAL A 272 12.15 11.01 -8.12
N GLU A 273 13.03 10.06 -8.42
CA GLU A 273 13.90 9.41 -7.43
C GLU A 273 14.79 10.39 -6.64
N LYS A 274 15.14 11.55 -7.19
CA LYS A 274 15.90 12.57 -6.46
C LYS A 274 15.11 13.23 -5.33
N TYR A 275 13.80 13.31 -5.47
CA TYR A 275 12.94 14.12 -4.59
C TYR A 275 12.03 13.28 -3.71
N ARG A 276 11.59 12.10 -4.19
CA ARG A 276 10.55 11.28 -3.59
C ARG A 276 10.78 11.03 -2.10
N ALA A 277 11.89 10.41 -1.75
CA ALA A 277 12.17 10.04 -0.36
C ALA A 277 12.21 11.27 0.55
N GLY A 278 12.85 12.36 0.11
CA GLY A 278 12.96 13.60 0.87
C GLY A 278 11.61 14.30 1.07
N LEU A 279 10.74 14.31 0.07
CA LEU A 279 9.40 14.89 0.17
C LEU A 279 8.49 14.03 1.05
N LEU A 280 8.49 12.69 0.86
CA LEU A 280 7.61 11.80 1.60
C LEU A 280 8.02 11.58 3.06
N THR A 281 9.22 11.98 3.45
CA THR A 281 9.70 11.91 4.84
C THR A 281 9.85 13.28 5.51
N GLY A 282 9.48 14.36 4.80
CA GLY A 282 9.61 15.73 5.32
C GLY A 282 11.04 16.26 5.45
N CYS A 283 12.01 15.62 4.78
CA CYS A 283 13.40 16.09 4.75
C CYS A 283 13.62 17.25 3.78
N LEU A 284 12.75 17.39 2.78
CA LEU A 284 12.78 18.50 1.81
C LEU A 284 11.60 19.43 2.05
N ASP A 285 11.87 20.73 1.99
CA ASP A 285 10.83 21.75 2.02
C ASP A 285 9.99 21.70 0.72
N PRO A 286 8.70 21.37 0.79
CA PRO A 286 7.85 21.23 -0.38
C PRO A 286 7.66 22.52 -1.16
N GLU A 287 7.67 23.68 -0.50
CA GLU A 287 7.52 24.98 -1.17
C GLU A 287 8.66 25.27 -2.16
N THR A 288 9.83 24.68 -1.93
CA THR A 288 10.99 24.80 -2.83
C THR A 288 11.21 23.59 -3.69
N ALA A 289 11.03 22.39 -3.16
CA ALA A 289 11.34 21.15 -3.85
C ALA A 289 10.31 20.76 -4.91
N ILE A 290 9.00 20.97 -4.67
CA ILE A 290 7.96 20.63 -5.65
C ILE A 290 8.04 21.47 -6.92
N PRO A 291 8.23 22.82 -6.87
CA PRO A 291 8.45 23.59 -8.10
C PRO A 291 9.69 23.15 -8.87
N GLN A 292 10.79 22.80 -8.19
CA GLN A 292 12.00 22.30 -8.86
C GLN A 292 11.78 20.92 -9.49
N LEU A 293 11.12 20.00 -8.77
CA LEU A 293 10.73 18.70 -9.29
C LEU A 293 9.91 18.85 -10.57
N ASN A 294 8.86 19.68 -10.55
CA ASN A 294 7.99 19.88 -11.71
C ASN A 294 8.74 20.54 -12.89
N GLN A 295 9.64 21.48 -12.62
CA GLN A 295 10.49 22.06 -13.66
C GLN A 295 11.40 21.01 -14.32
N GLU A 296 12.01 20.11 -13.52
CA GLU A 296 12.83 19.01 -14.06
C GLU A 296 11.97 17.97 -14.80
N LEU A 297 10.76 17.67 -14.33
CA LEU A 297 9.82 16.79 -15.01
C LEU A 297 9.35 17.34 -16.36
N ASP A 298 9.07 18.64 -16.44
CA ASP A 298 8.76 19.31 -17.72
C ASP A 298 9.91 19.16 -18.73
N ALA A 299 11.14 19.37 -18.26
CA ALA A 299 12.32 19.19 -19.09
C ALA A 299 12.58 17.72 -19.48
N ALA A 300 12.16 16.76 -18.65
CA ALA A 300 12.28 15.32 -18.89
C ALA A 300 11.16 14.75 -19.79
N GLY A 301 10.10 15.53 -20.08
CA GLY A 301 9.05 15.15 -21.02
C GLY A 301 7.75 14.64 -20.36
N ILE A 302 7.42 15.03 -19.13
CA ILE A 302 6.20 14.61 -18.44
C ILE A 302 4.93 14.91 -19.24
N ASN A 303 4.89 16.05 -19.95
CA ASN A 303 3.73 16.43 -20.76
C ASN A 303 3.53 15.48 -21.95
N THR A 304 4.60 14.95 -22.54
CA THR A 304 4.51 13.93 -23.60
C THR A 304 3.90 12.63 -23.06
N ILE A 305 4.26 12.23 -21.83
CA ILE A 305 3.68 11.06 -21.16
C ILE A 305 2.19 11.28 -20.92
N ILE A 306 1.82 12.43 -20.36
CA ILE A 306 0.42 12.77 -20.03
C ILE A 306 -0.44 12.78 -21.30
N GLU A 307 0.03 13.42 -22.39
CA GLU A 307 -0.67 13.47 -23.66
C GLU A 307 -0.87 12.06 -24.26
N ALA A 308 0.16 11.23 -24.25
CA ALA A 308 0.09 9.85 -24.76
C ALA A 308 -0.86 8.99 -23.92
N LYS A 309 -0.78 9.11 -22.59
CA LYS A 309 -1.66 8.39 -21.66
C LYS A 309 -3.12 8.82 -21.80
N GLN A 310 -3.38 10.14 -21.91
CA GLN A 310 -4.71 10.67 -22.16
C GLN A 310 -5.29 10.15 -23.49
N ALA A 311 -4.53 10.16 -24.56
CA ALA A 311 -4.99 9.67 -25.85
C ALA A 311 -5.37 8.17 -25.81
N GLN A 312 -4.59 7.36 -25.11
CA GLN A 312 -4.91 5.93 -24.93
C GLN A 312 -6.14 5.73 -24.07
N LEU A 313 -6.27 6.51 -22.98
CA LEU A 313 -7.43 6.44 -22.10
C LEU A 313 -8.71 6.85 -22.83
N ASP A 314 -8.68 7.93 -23.62
CA ASP A 314 -9.82 8.39 -24.39
C ASP A 314 -10.27 7.35 -25.42
N ALA A 315 -9.30 6.72 -26.12
CA ALA A 315 -9.58 5.65 -27.06
C ALA A 315 -10.24 4.42 -26.36
N TRP A 316 -9.68 4.01 -25.22
CA TRP A 316 -10.23 2.92 -24.44
C TRP A 316 -11.64 3.21 -23.92
N LEU A 317 -11.90 4.42 -23.39
CA LEU A 317 -13.22 4.83 -22.93
C LEU A 317 -14.26 4.85 -24.07
N ALA A 318 -13.85 5.23 -25.29
CA ALA A 318 -14.74 5.22 -26.44
C ALA A 318 -15.19 3.81 -26.84
N GLU A 319 -14.38 2.77 -26.53
CA GLU A 319 -14.72 1.37 -26.78
C GLU A 319 -15.65 0.77 -25.70
N GLN A 320 -15.76 1.41 -24.52
CA GLN A 320 -16.62 0.93 -23.44
C GLN A 320 -18.07 1.40 -23.55
N ASN A 321 -18.35 2.42 -24.40
CA ASN A 321 -19.68 2.95 -24.70
C ASN A 321 -20.28 2.32 -25.96
#